data_9bd78268386221d4520c12ca6f2bf5f4
#
_entry.id   9bd78268386221d4520c12ca6f2bf5f4
#
_cell.length_a   1.000
_cell.length_b   1.000
_cell.length_c   1.000
_cell.angle_alpha   90.00
_cell.angle_beta   90.00
_cell.angle_gamma   90.00
#
_symmetry.space_group_name_H-M   'P 1'
#
loop_
_entity.id
_entity.type
_entity.pdbx_description
1 polymer ?
#
loop_
_entity_poly.entity_id
_entity_poly.type
_entity_poly.pdbx_seq_one_letter_code
_entity_poly.pdbx_strand_id
1 'polypeptide(L)'
;MSRQNQGDEVKAMNPQRPSPRRHWATLFRKKSSADESRIQEPLSFLTSKKLGKKAERSLEQLYKESENLDPWLHHKTKRLRKLQKDFAADFSGHIYLTNFFGKEAPTPEGATLKVIDEDNMPRSIEHSIVLFNNNNLINEHLREYVRLYQNSPTSIFAIWDFDNHHWLELSYTLAAFSDLYIPAHSENLALFSRCNPAVTSPIHTAVIQWTREFLQENRHVIFEKPRSDQPLGGHIKWDQFPVRNRTLEKLSRFYPEVRAVSAAYHRESKLDRLAQWSSHKAHWVVPVLTDLPIRTFDALITGGIPIVPKALRRNALIRSLEEHLFFYDAEDVENPTVITEAANRRFDELGTDGIQRRHEIALTHHHLENRLESIFSALYEEFHIG
;
A
#
# COMPACT_ATOMS: atom_id res chain seq x y z
N MET A 1 5.19 3.15 57.01
CA MET A 1 5.77 2.13 56.11
C MET A 1 5.60 2.62 54.68
N SER A 2 6.64 3.26 54.18
CA SER A 2 6.73 3.93 52.87
C SER A 2 7.12 2.91 51.83
N ARG A 3 6.38 2.81 50.71
CA ARG A 3 6.84 2.15 49.48
C ARG A 3 7.11 3.22 48.45
N GLN A 4 8.39 3.38 48.12
CA GLN A 4 8.89 4.14 47.01
C GLN A 4 8.42 3.48 45.67
N ASN A 5 7.73 4.26 44.84
CA ASN A 5 7.54 3.99 43.45
C ASN A 5 8.77 4.50 42.70
N GLN A 6 9.59 3.61 42.20
CA GLN A 6 10.56 3.89 41.13
C GLN A 6 9.82 4.05 39.83
N GLY A 7 9.78 5.26 39.31
CA GLY A 7 9.29 5.55 37.97
C GLY A 7 10.39 5.20 36.95
N ASP A 8 10.17 4.16 36.16
CA ASP A 8 10.95 3.93 34.94
C ASP A 8 10.59 4.99 33.90
N GLU A 9 11.50 5.93 33.72
CA GLU A 9 11.50 6.85 32.57
C GLU A 9 11.72 6.03 31.30
N VAL A 10 10.63 5.66 30.62
CA VAL A 10 10.69 5.19 29.24
C VAL A 10 11.05 6.39 28.38
N LYS A 11 12.33 6.51 28.04
CA LYS A 11 12.81 7.43 27.00
C LYS A 11 11.99 7.21 25.74
N ALA A 12 11.13 8.17 25.43
CA ALA A 12 10.41 8.24 24.17
C ALA A 12 11.45 8.34 23.04
N MET A 13 11.71 7.22 22.38
CA MET A 13 12.41 7.21 21.11
C MET A 13 11.54 7.97 20.10
N ASN A 14 11.97 9.16 19.76
CA ASN A 14 11.41 9.94 18.66
C ASN A 14 11.76 9.19 17.35
N PRO A 15 10.82 8.56 16.65
CA PRO A 15 11.10 7.98 15.37
C PRO A 15 11.07 9.10 14.31
N GLN A 16 12.11 9.92 14.28
CA GLN A 16 12.44 10.57 13.02
C GLN A 16 12.75 9.42 12.06
N ARG A 17 11.79 9.04 11.23
CA ARG A 17 12.03 8.15 10.10
C ARG A 17 13.19 8.77 9.31
N PRO A 18 14.35 8.14 9.23
CA PRO A 18 15.43 8.65 8.40
C PRO A 18 14.87 8.73 6.97
N SER A 19 15.05 9.87 6.34
CA SER A 19 14.66 10.05 4.94
C SER A 19 15.31 8.90 4.14
N PRO A 20 14.62 8.25 3.20
CA PRO A 20 15.13 7.15 2.39
C PRO A 20 16.47 7.48 1.70
N ARG A 21 16.80 8.76 1.61
CA ARG A 21 17.94 9.35 0.89
C ARG A 21 19.34 8.88 1.29
N ARG A 22 19.56 8.38 2.50
CA ARG A 22 20.91 8.00 2.95
C ARG A 22 21.34 6.58 2.61
N HIS A 23 20.41 5.70 2.31
CA HIS A 23 20.69 4.26 2.21
C HIS A 23 21.02 3.77 0.80
N TRP A 24 20.52 4.43 -0.24
CA TRP A 24 20.71 4.00 -1.63
C TRP A 24 22.17 3.93 -2.06
N ALA A 25 23.00 4.88 -1.64
CA ALA A 25 24.41 4.95 -2.02
C ALA A 25 25.27 3.80 -1.45
N THR A 26 24.77 3.08 -0.43
CA THR A 26 25.54 2.01 0.25
C THR A 26 25.16 0.61 -0.25
N LEU A 27 24.02 0.46 -0.92
CA LEU A 27 23.48 -0.81 -1.39
C LEU A 27 24.42 -1.59 -2.34
N PHE A 28 25.30 -0.89 -3.06
CA PHE A 28 26.05 -1.46 -4.17
C PHE A 28 27.57 -1.40 -4.00
N ARG A 29 28.08 -1.26 -2.80
CA ARG A 29 29.51 -1.02 -2.52
C ARG A 29 30.35 -2.24 -2.14
N LYS A 30 29.93 -3.49 -2.37
CA LYS A 30 30.83 -4.64 -2.18
C LYS A 30 31.15 -5.32 -3.50
N LYS A 31 32.47 -5.55 -3.71
CA LYS A 31 33.07 -6.22 -4.87
C LYS A 31 32.37 -7.56 -5.12
N SER A 32 31.78 -7.70 -6.28
CA SER A 32 31.27 -8.93 -6.83
C SER A 32 32.12 -9.38 -8.03
N SER A 33 31.96 -10.62 -8.44
CA SER A 33 32.68 -11.22 -9.57
C SER A 33 32.33 -10.51 -10.90
N ALA A 34 33.15 -10.68 -11.92
CA ALA A 34 33.04 -9.99 -13.23
C ALA A 34 31.66 -10.14 -13.92
N ASP A 35 30.87 -11.15 -13.56
CA ASP A 35 29.53 -11.38 -14.12
C ASP A 35 28.46 -10.49 -13.45
N GLU A 36 28.63 -10.17 -12.17
CA GLU A 36 27.73 -9.26 -11.44
C GLU A 36 27.93 -7.79 -11.85
N SER A 37 29.14 -7.41 -12.29
CA SER A 37 29.42 -6.04 -12.75
C SER A 37 28.60 -5.66 -13.98
N ARG A 38 28.30 -6.62 -14.86
CA ARG A 38 27.49 -6.40 -16.09
C ARG A 38 26.01 -6.17 -15.80
N ILE A 39 25.51 -6.68 -14.67
CA ILE A 39 24.11 -6.46 -14.24
C ILE A 39 23.98 -5.17 -13.44
N GLN A 40 25.05 -4.71 -12.79
CA GLN A 40 25.05 -3.51 -11.95
C GLN A 40 25.19 -2.21 -12.74
N GLU A 41 25.86 -2.22 -13.91
CA GLU A 41 26.04 -1.01 -14.73
C GLU A 41 24.72 -0.32 -15.12
N PRO A 42 23.69 -1.05 -15.60
CA PRO A 42 22.40 -0.42 -15.94
C PRO A 42 21.67 0.20 -14.76
N LEU A 43 21.97 -0.25 -13.54
CA LEU A 43 21.38 0.27 -12.31
C LEU A 43 22.27 1.26 -11.56
N SER A 44 23.43 1.61 -12.13
CA SER A 44 24.37 2.58 -11.54
C SER A 44 23.72 3.96 -11.33
N PHE A 45 22.69 4.28 -12.10
CA PHE A 45 21.90 5.50 -11.94
C PHE A 45 21.11 5.50 -10.61
N LEU A 46 20.66 4.33 -10.12
CA LEU A 46 20.00 4.20 -8.81
C LEU A 46 20.99 4.44 -7.65
N THR A 47 22.29 4.33 -7.92
CA THR A 47 23.36 4.38 -6.93
C THR A 47 24.25 5.61 -7.03
N SER A 48 24.02 6.49 -8.02
CA SER A 48 24.90 7.64 -8.24
C SER A 48 24.95 8.56 -7.01
N LYS A 49 26.19 8.95 -6.61
CA LYS A 49 26.48 9.78 -5.43
C LYS A 49 25.79 11.15 -5.43
N LYS A 50 25.14 11.55 -6.52
CA LYS A 50 24.42 12.83 -6.65
C LYS A 50 23.07 12.85 -5.95
N LEU A 51 22.60 11.74 -5.38
CA LEU A 51 21.42 11.67 -4.51
C LEU A 51 21.59 12.37 -3.14
N GLY A 52 22.77 12.96 -2.88
CA GLY A 52 23.01 13.73 -1.67
C GLY A 52 22.45 15.14 -1.76
N LYS A 53 21.43 15.43 -0.98
CA LYS A 53 21.02 16.72 -0.42
C LYS A 53 19.95 17.56 -1.11
N LYS A 54 19.50 17.37 -2.34
CA LYS A 54 18.37 18.16 -2.87
C LYS A 54 17.55 17.34 -3.87
N ALA A 55 16.28 17.20 -3.58
CA ALA A 55 15.18 16.73 -4.40
C ALA A 55 15.24 15.23 -4.77
N GLU A 56 14.11 14.56 -4.55
CA GLU A 56 13.72 13.37 -5.30
C GLU A 56 14.01 13.62 -6.78
N ARG A 57 14.55 12.61 -7.48
CA ARG A 57 14.68 12.72 -8.91
C ARG A 57 13.31 13.00 -9.49
N SER A 58 13.26 13.99 -10.37
CA SER A 58 12.00 14.26 -11.07
C SER A 58 11.64 13.03 -11.92
N LEU A 59 10.37 12.87 -12.22
CA LEU A 59 9.88 11.83 -13.12
C LEU A 59 10.63 11.89 -14.47
N GLU A 60 10.92 13.09 -14.97
CA GLU A 60 11.72 13.30 -16.19
C GLU A 60 13.13 12.72 -16.09
N GLN A 61 13.81 12.90 -14.96
CA GLN A 61 15.12 12.32 -14.73
C GLN A 61 15.08 10.78 -14.70
N LEU A 62 14.08 10.19 -14.06
CA LEU A 62 13.91 8.75 -14.06
C LEU A 62 13.63 8.20 -15.46
N TYR A 63 12.82 8.88 -16.27
CA TYR A 63 12.60 8.51 -17.67
C TYR A 63 13.89 8.58 -18.49
N LYS A 64 14.63 9.67 -18.39
CA LYS A 64 15.91 9.85 -19.10
C LYS A 64 16.94 8.79 -18.72
N GLU A 65 17.06 8.49 -17.43
CA GLU A 65 17.96 7.44 -16.96
C GLU A 65 17.53 6.04 -17.39
N SER A 66 16.21 5.83 -17.58
CA SER A 66 15.66 4.55 -18.06
C SER A 66 15.92 4.29 -19.56
N GLU A 67 16.34 5.26 -20.34
CA GLU A 67 16.67 5.08 -21.76
C GLU A 67 17.82 4.10 -22.01
N ASN A 68 18.70 3.90 -21.01
CA ASN A 68 19.87 3.02 -21.11
C ASN A 68 19.65 1.64 -20.45
N LEU A 69 18.41 1.22 -20.22
CA LEU A 69 18.09 -0.04 -19.53
C LEU A 69 17.92 -1.25 -20.44
N ASP A 70 18.16 -1.13 -21.74
CA ASP A 70 17.98 -2.26 -22.66
C ASP A 70 18.68 -3.56 -22.21
N PRO A 71 19.94 -3.54 -21.72
CA PRO A 71 20.59 -4.76 -21.22
C PRO A 71 19.88 -5.36 -20.01
N TRP A 72 19.38 -4.51 -19.09
CA TRP A 72 18.63 -4.95 -17.92
C TRP A 72 17.27 -5.54 -18.33
N LEU A 73 16.54 -4.86 -19.19
CA LEU A 73 15.25 -5.33 -19.68
C LEU A 73 15.37 -6.67 -20.44
N HIS A 74 16.46 -6.81 -21.22
CA HIS A 74 16.77 -8.09 -21.88
C HIS A 74 17.01 -9.20 -20.86
N HIS A 75 17.80 -8.95 -19.82
CA HIS A 75 18.04 -9.90 -18.73
C HIS A 75 16.75 -10.29 -18.02
N LYS A 76 15.92 -9.31 -17.67
CA LYS A 76 14.61 -9.51 -17.04
C LYS A 76 13.67 -10.34 -17.91
N THR A 77 13.59 -10.02 -19.19
CA THR A 77 12.76 -10.77 -20.15
C THR A 77 13.21 -12.21 -20.26
N LYS A 78 14.53 -12.47 -20.29
CA LYS A 78 15.08 -13.82 -20.30
C LYS A 78 14.73 -14.60 -19.03
N ARG A 79 14.85 -13.98 -17.85
CA ARG A 79 14.45 -14.57 -16.57
C ARG A 79 12.95 -14.88 -16.56
N LEU A 80 12.11 -13.93 -16.95
CA LEU A 80 10.67 -14.09 -17.00
C LEU A 80 10.26 -15.26 -17.90
N ARG A 81 10.77 -15.31 -19.14
CA ARG A 81 10.49 -16.41 -20.07
C ARG A 81 10.92 -17.77 -19.54
N LYS A 82 12.05 -17.83 -18.81
CA LYS A 82 12.49 -19.05 -18.17
C LYS A 82 11.51 -19.48 -17.07
N LEU A 83 11.11 -18.57 -16.20
CA LEU A 83 10.12 -18.86 -15.16
C LEU A 83 8.77 -19.28 -15.77
N GLN A 84 8.26 -18.56 -16.76
CA GLN A 84 7.01 -18.94 -17.47
C GLN A 84 7.06 -20.34 -18.07
N LYS A 85 8.22 -20.78 -18.54
CA LYS A 85 8.39 -22.10 -19.16
C LYS A 85 8.54 -23.24 -18.14
N ASP A 86 9.36 -23.01 -17.12
CA ASP A 86 9.88 -24.10 -16.30
C ASP A 86 9.21 -24.14 -14.91
N PHE A 87 8.69 -23.01 -14.39
CA PHE A 87 8.28 -22.89 -13.00
C PHE A 87 7.11 -23.78 -12.61
N ALA A 88 6.08 -23.89 -13.46
CA ALA A 88 4.89 -24.66 -13.13
C ALA A 88 5.20 -26.15 -12.85
N ALA A 89 6.18 -26.72 -13.55
CA ALA A 89 6.59 -28.10 -13.37
C ALA A 89 7.41 -28.32 -12.08
N ASP A 90 8.13 -27.29 -11.65
CA ASP A 90 9.05 -27.35 -10.50
C ASP A 90 8.46 -26.70 -9.25
N PHE A 91 7.24 -26.14 -9.33
CA PHE A 91 6.64 -25.39 -8.21
C PHE A 91 6.49 -26.26 -6.97
N SER A 92 7.09 -25.83 -5.88
CA SER A 92 7.11 -26.57 -4.61
C SER A 92 5.77 -26.55 -3.86
N GLY A 93 4.77 -25.84 -4.36
CA GLY A 93 3.51 -25.56 -3.65
C GLY A 93 3.68 -24.54 -2.51
N HIS A 94 4.83 -23.88 -2.35
CA HIS A 94 5.03 -22.92 -1.27
C HIS A 94 4.87 -21.49 -1.76
N ILE A 95 4.07 -20.70 -1.02
CA ILE A 95 3.89 -19.27 -1.20
C ILE A 95 4.36 -18.57 0.08
N TYR A 96 5.39 -17.74 -0.06
CA TYR A 96 5.94 -16.96 1.03
C TYR A 96 5.32 -15.56 1.01
N LEU A 97 4.76 -15.15 2.15
CA LEU A 97 4.14 -13.85 2.38
C LEU A 97 4.85 -13.14 3.52
N THR A 98 4.91 -11.81 3.47
CA THR A 98 5.36 -11.02 4.61
C THR A 98 4.30 -10.95 5.71
N ASN A 99 4.72 -10.55 6.92
CA ASN A 99 3.81 -10.34 8.04
C ASN A 99 2.69 -9.33 7.74
N PHE A 100 2.90 -8.44 6.77
CA PHE A 100 1.90 -7.47 6.33
C PHE A 100 0.60 -8.13 5.87
N PHE A 101 0.68 -9.26 5.18
CA PHE A 101 -0.50 -9.96 4.64
C PHE A 101 -1.26 -10.76 5.70
N GLY A 102 -0.66 -10.95 6.88
CA GLY A 102 -1.29 -11.62 8.00
C GLY A 102 -1.47 -13.13 7.81
N LYS A 103 -2.05 -13.77 8.82
CA LYS A 103 -2.34 -15.21 8.82
C LYS A 103 -3.58 -15.59 8.01
N GLU A 104 -4.31 -14.60 7.52
CA GLU A 104 -5.63 -14.74 6.90
C GLU A 104 -5.60 -14.64 5.38
N ALA A 105 -4.40 -14.67 4.78
CA ALA A 105 -4.31 -14.74 3.33
C ALA A 105 -5.04 -16.02 2.83
N PRO A 106 -5.89 -15.90 1.78
CA PRO A 106 -6.51 -17.06 1.18
C PRO A 106 -5.43 -17.99 0.66
N THR A 107 -5.57 -19.27 0.95
CA THR A 107 -4.61 -20.27 0.48
C THR A 107 -5.09 -20.82 -0.86
N PRO A 108 -4.37 -20.58 -1.96
CA PRO A 108 -4.70 -21.19 -3.24
C PRO A 108 -4.68 -22.73 -3.14
N GLU A 109 -5.52 -23.37 -3.94
CA GLU A 109 -5.58 -24.85 -3.98
C GLU A 109 -4.21 -25.45 -4.27
N GLY A 110 -3.85 -26.47 -3.52
CA GLY A 110 -2.54 -27.15 -3.65
C GLY A 110 -1.35 -26.37 -3.10
N ALA A 111 -1.55 -25.17 -2.54
CA ALA A 111 -0.46 -24.36 -1.98
C ALA A 111 -0.37 -24.44 -0.45
N THR A 112 0.80 -24.08 0.06
CA THR A 112 1.06 -23.90 1.51
C THR A 112 1.61 -22.50 1.73
N LEU A 113 0.95 -21.72 2.58
CA LEU A 113 1.42 -20.38 2.94
C LEU A 113 2.51 -20.46 4.00
N LYS A 114 3.57 -19.68 3.81
CA LYS A 114 4.67 -19.49 4.75
C LYS A 114 4.88 -18.00 4.99
N VAL A 115 5.23 -17.64 6.22
CA VAL A 115 5.52 -16.23 6.56
C VAL A 115 7.03 -15.99 6.46
N ILE A 116 7.42 -14.91 5.81
CA ILE A 116 8.79 -14.38 5.85
C ILE A 116 8.86 -13.33 6.96
N ASP A 117 9.82 -13.52 7.85
CA ASP A 117 10.24 -12.49 8.79
C ASP A 117 11.17 -11.51 8.05
N GLU A 118 10.75 -10.26 7.91
CA GLU A 118 11.48 -9.23 7.20
C GLU A 118 12.81 -8.88 7.89
N ASP A 119 12.89 -9.06 9.20
CA ASP A 119 14.11 -8.83 9.99
C ASP A 119 15.12 -9.98 9.83
N ASN A 120 14.66 -11.17 9.41
CA ASN A 120 15.47 -12.38 9.24
C ASN A 120 15.21 -13.03 7.87
N MET A 121 15.30 -12.27 6.79
CA MET A 121 15.10 -12.81 5.45
C MET A 121 16.07 -13.97 5.16
N PRO A 122 15.58 -15.09 4.57
CA PRO A 122 16.43 -16.21 4.21
C PRO A 122 17.44 -15.81 3.14
N ARG A 123 18.53 -16.56 3.02
CA ARG A 123 19.56 -16.30 2.01
C ARG A 123 19.06 -16.52 0.58
N SER A 124 18.26 -17.57 0.38
CA SER A 124 17.62 -17.94 -0.89
C SER A 124 16.32 -18.68 -0.64
N ILE A 125 15.43 -18.67 -1.62
CA ILE A 125 14.19 -19.45 -1.69
C ILE A 125 14.17 -20.11 -3.06
N GLU A 126 13.78 -21.36 -3.14
CA GLU A 126 13.77 -22.11 -4.40
C GLU A 126 12.35 -22.57 -4.74
N HIS A 127 12.02 -22.58 -6.04
CA HIS A 127 10.78 -23.13 -6.63
C HIS A 127 9.51 -22.69 -5.92
N SER A 128 9.45 -21.43 -5.49
CA SER A 128 8.37 -20.89 -4.66
C SER A 128 7.91 -19.51 -5.16
N ILE A 129 6.71 -19.13 -4.79
CA ILE A 129 6.22 -17.75 -4.98
C ILE A 129 6.56 -16.94 -3.72
N VAL A 130 7.01 -15.72 -3.90
CA VAL A 130 7.38 -14.80 -2.81
C VAL A 130 6.68 -13.47 -3.06
N LEU A 131 5.76 -13.07 -2.17
CA LEU A 131 4.99 -11.84 -2.29
C LEU A 131 5.34 -10.86 -1.16
N PHE A 132 5.77 -9.67 -1.55
CA PHE A 132 6.04 -8.56 -0.65
C PHE A 132 5.11 -7.36 -0.91
N ASN A 133 4.94 -6.55 0.13
CA ASN A 133 4.39 -5.21 0.00
C ASN A 133 5.52 -4.17 0.11
N ASN A 134 5.40 -3.05 -0.61
CA ASN A 134 6.42 -1.99 -0.59
C ASN A 134 6.71 -1.45 0.82
N ASN A 135 5.72 -1.44 1.72
CA ASN A 135 5.89 -0.95 3.09
C ASN A 135 6.81 -1.85 3.94
N ASN A 136 6.98 -3.13 3.57
CA ASN A 136 7.92 -4.03 4.22
C ASN A 136 9.38 -3.81 3.76
N LEU A 137 9.58 -3.15 2.62
CA LEU A 137 10.85 -3.05 1.92
C LEU A 137 11.46 -1.65 2.01
N ILE A 138 11.39 -1.04 3.18
CA ILE A 138 11.97 0.28 3.46
C ILE A 138 13.31 0.09 4.16
N ASN A 139 14.29 0.98 3.90
CA ASN A 139 15.60 1.01 4.55
C ASN A 139 16.44 -0.27 4.32
N GLU A 140 16.90 -0.91 5.40
CA GLU A 140 17.73 -2.12 5.37
C GLU A 140 17.03 -3.31 4.72
N HIS A 141 15.72 -3.46 4.88
CA HIS A 141 14.96 -4.56 4.31
C HIS A 141 15.00 -4.59 2.78
N LEU A 142 15.10 -3.44 2.13
CA LEU A 142 15.24 -3.37 0.68
C LEU A 142 16.54 -4.05 0.19
N ARG A 143 17.65 -3.86 0.92
CA ARG A 143 18.93 -4.51 0.59
C ARG A 143 18.82 -6.02 0.71
N GLU A 144 18.26 -6.49 1.80
CA GLU A 144 18.09 -7.91 2.06
C GLU A 144 17.14 -8.55 1.02
N TYR A 145 16.06 -7.84 0.66
CA TYR A 145 15.16 -8.24 -0.42
C TYR A 145 15.88 -8.39 -1.77
N VAL A 146 16.65 -7.37 -2.19
CA VAL A 146 17.40 -7.43 -3.46
C VAL A 146 18.37 -8.61 -3.45
N ARG A 147 19.06 -8.86 -2.34
CA ARG A 147 19.95 -10.02 -2.18
C ARG A 147 19.17 -11.35 -2.29
N LEU A 148 18.03 -11.46 -1.61
CA LEU A 148 17.17 -12.62 -1.67
C LEU A 148 16.70 -12.88 -3.11
N TYR A 149 16.21 -11.86 -3.80
CA TYR A 149 15.80 -11.94 -5.20
C TYR A 149 16.92 -12.45 -6.11
N GLN A 150 18.12 -11.89 -5.98
CA GLN A 150 19.29 -12.27 -6.78
C GLN A 150 19.74 -13.73 -6.52
N ASN A 151 19.63 -14.20 -5.30
CA ASN A 151 20.02 -15.54 -4.90
C ASN A 151 18.94 -16.62 -5.13
N SER A 152 17.78 -16.23 -5.65
CA SER A 152 16.61 -17.11 -5.83
C SER A 152 16.15 -17.16 -7.30
N PRO A 153 16.98 -17.65 -8.23
CA PRO A 153 16.69 -17.58 -9.67
C PRO A 153 15.56 -18.51 -10.13
N THR A 154 15.16 -19.47 -9.29
CA THR A 154 14.09 -20.45 -9.56
C THR A 154 12.76 -20.08 -8.91
N SER A 155 12.70 -18.99 -8.15
CA SER A 155 11.47 -18.52 -7.48
C SER A 155 10.92 -17.28 -8.15
N ILE A 156 9.60 -17.10 -8.08
CA ILE A 156 8.88 -15.92 -8.56
C ILE A 156 8.78 -14.91 -7.43
N PHE A 157 9.18 -13.67 -7.70
CA PHE A 157 9.06 -12.54 -6.78
C PHE A 157 8.01 -11.57 -7.28
N ALA A 158 6.96 -11.38 -6.50
CA ALA A 158 5.92 -10.39 -6.76
C ALA A 158 5.98 -9.27 -5.73
N ILE A 159 5.69 -8.04 -6.18
CA ILE A 159 5.56 -6.86 -5.33
C ILE A 159 4.18 -6.27 -5.54
N TRP A 160 3.42 -6.10 -4.45
CA TRP A 160 2.22 -5.28 -4.45
C TRP A 160 2.55 -3.91 -3.85
N ASP A 161 2.59 -2.88 -4.70
CA ASP A 161 3.08 -1.54 -4.34
C ASP A 161 1.92 -0.55 -4.14
N PHE A 162 1.71 -0.12 -2.89
CA PHE A 162 0.67 0.83 -2.50
C PHE A 162 1.01 2.27 -2.81
N ASP A 163 2.28 2.60 -2.99
CA ASP A 163 2.78 3.97 -3.03
C ASP A 163 3.42 4.33 -4.38
N ASN A 164 3.14 3.54 -5.42
CA ASN A 164 3.69 3.71 -6.76
C ASN A 164 3.38 5.07 -7.41
N HIS A 165 2.47 5.85 -6.85
CA HIS A 165 2.08 7.18 -7.31
C HIS A 165 2.99 8.30 -6.77
N HIS A 166 3.74 8.06 -5.67
CA HIS A 166 4.56 9.12 -5.06
C HIS A 166 5.95 8.68 -4.57
N TRP A 167 6.20 7.42 -4.25
CA TRP A 167 7.53 6.91 -3.88
C TRP A 167 8.27 6.35 -5.09
N LEU A 168 8.40 7.17 -6.13
CA LEU A 168 8.83 6.73 -7.45
C LEU A 168 10.16 6.00 -7.48
N GLU A 169 11.17 6.43 -6.72
CA GLU A 169 12.48 5.76 -6.70
C GLU A 169 12.40 4.37 -6.04
N LEU A 170 11.67 4.25 -4.93
CA LEU A 170 11.45 2.96 -4.30
C LEU A 170 10.67 2.04 -5.24
N SER A 171 9.55 2.51 -5.75
CA SER A 171 8.66 1.77 -6.65
C SER A 171 9.38 1.31 -7.92
N TYR A 172 10.22 2.18 -8.49
CA TYR A 172 11.02 1.83 -9.66
C TYR A 172 12.05 0.73 -9.36
N THR A 173 12.68 0.76 -8.20
CA THR A 173 13.59 -0.30 -7.78
C THR A 173 12.86 -1.60 -7.50
N LEU A 174 11.72 -1.53 -6.84
CA LEU A 174 10.88 -2.71 -6.58
C LEU A 174 10.39 -3.33 -7.89
N ALA A 175 9.99 -2.51 -8.87
CA ALA A 175 9.65 -2.99 -10.20
C ALA A 175 10.85 -3.66 -10.88
N ALA A 176 12.05 -3.09 -10.80
CA ALA A 176 13.26 -3.68 -11.37
C ALA A 176 13.61 -5.04 -10.74
N PHE A 177 13.44 -5.20 -9.44
CA PHE A 177 13.79 -6.41 -8.70
C PHE A 177 12.59 -7.28 -8.32
N SER A 178 11.55 -7.32 -9.15
CA SER A 178 10.43 -8.27 -9.04
C SER A 178 10.19 -8.96 -10.38
N ASP A 179 9.66 -10.17 -10.37
CA ASP A 179 9.27 -10.89 -11.58
C ASP A 179 7.86 -10.48 -12.01
N LEU A 180 6.99 -10.13 -11.07
CA LEU A 180 5.70 -9.50 -11.29
C LEU A 180 5.57 -8.24 -10.43
N TYR A 181 5.35 -7.10 -11.07
CA TYR A 181 5.12 -5.84 -10.36
C TYR A 181 3.63 -5.46 -10.45
N ILE A 182 3.02 -5.30 -9.28
CA ILE A 182 1.58 -5.09 -9.10
C ILE A 182 1.38 -3.70 -8.47
N PRO A 183 1.15 -2.67 -9.27
CA PRO A 183 0.89 -1.32 -8.76
C PRO A 183 -0.53 -1.22 -8.16
N ALA A 184 -0.71 -0.42 -7.12
CA ALA A 184 -2.05 -0.12 -6.61
C ALA A 184 -2.72 1.04 -7.37
N HIS A 185 -1.95 1.84 -8.09
CA HIS A 185 -2.43 3.03 -8.80
C HIS A 185 -1.97 3.02 -10.25
N SER A 186 -2.77 3.64 -11.14
CA SER A 186 -2.51 3.69 -12.58
C SER A 186 -1.41 4.65 -13.00
N GLU A 187 -0.92 5.47 -12.07
CA GLU A 187 0.12 6.44 -12.31
C GLU A 187 1.47 5.76 -12.56
N ASN A 188 2.24 6.33 -13.48
CA ASN A 188 3.62 5.95 -13.76
C ASN A 188 3.85 4.51 -14.29
N LEU A 189 2.83 3.80 -14.73
CA LEU A 189 2.97 2.43 -15.28
C LEU A 189 3.98 2.36 -16.43
N ALA A 190 3.97 3.36 -17.32
CA ALA A 190 4.92 3.45 -18.42
C ALA A 190 6.38 3.53 -17.96
N LEU A 191 6.65 4.14 -16.80
CA LEU A 191 7.98 4.19 -16.19
C LEU A 191 8.39 2.79 -15.70
N PHE A 192 7.52 2.10 -14.98
CA PHE A 192 7.81 0.78 -14.41
C PHE A 192 8.00 -0.28 -15.51
N SER A 193 7.23 -0.19 -16.61
CA SER A 193 7.36 -1.07 -17.77
C SER A 193 8.71 -0.93 -18.50
N ARG A 194 9.46 0.14 -18.26
CA ARG A 194 10.82 0.29 -18.79
C ARG A 194 11.86 -0.59 -18.09
N CYS A 195 11.57 -1.06 -16.87
CA CYS A 195 12.51 -1.90 -16.13
C CYS A 195 11.95 -3.29 -15.80
N ASN A 196 10.64 -3.50 -15.98
CA ASN A 196 9.99 -4.79 -15.77
C ASN A 196 9.01 -5.09 -16.91
N PRO A 197 9.15 -6.19 -17.65
CA PRO A 197 8.22 -6.58 -18.72
C PRO A 197 6.87 -7.08 -18.19
N ALA A 198 6.77 -7.48 -16.91
CA ALA A 198 5.57 -7.98 -16.28
C ALA A 198 5.06 -6.97 -15.23
N VAL A 199 4.41 -5.92 -15.70
CA VAL A 199 3.68 -4.93 -14.89
C VAL A 199 2.19 -5.15 -15.10
N THR A 200 1.44 -5.47 -14.05
CA THR A 200 0.00 -5.73 -14.15
C THR A 200 -0.82 -4.46 -14.29
N SER A 201 -2.10 -4.62 -14.61
CA SER A 201 -3.10 -3.60 -14.30
C SER A 201 -3.16 -3.35 -12.80
N PRO A 202 -3.56 -2.15 -12.35
CA PRO A 202 -3.59 -1.82 -10.92
C PRO A 202 -4.52 -2.75 -10.13
N ILE A 203 -3.99 -3.33 -9.05
CA ILE A 203 -4.78 -3.95 -8.00
C ILE A 203 -4.84 -2.97 -6.84
N HIS A 204 -5.95 -2.24 -6.73
CA HIS A 204 -6.11 -1.16 -5.76
C HIS A 204 -5.94 -1.63 -4.32
N THR A 205 -5.63 -0.69 -3.43
CA THR A 205 -5.61 -0.90 -1.98
C THR A 205 -6.96 -1.44 -1.47
N ALA A 206 -6.98 -1.92 -0.24
CA ALA A 206 -8.11 -2.62 0.35
C ALA A 206 -8.30 -2.24 1.83
N VAL A 207 -9.33 -2.77 2.47
CA VAL A 207 -9.39 -2.86 3.93
C VAL A 207 -8.28 -3.81 4.40
N ILE A 208 -7.33 -3.28 5.15
CA ILE A 208 -6.17 -4.03 5.67
C ILE A 208 -6.04 -3.95 7.20
N GLN A 209 -6.86 -3.11 7.84
CA GLN A 209 -6.73 -2.85 9.28
C GLN A 209 -7.38 -3.91 10.14
N TRP A 210 -8.43 -4.54 9.62
CA TRP A 210 -9.26 -5.50 10.34
C TRP A 210 -9.47 -6.74 9.49
N THR A 211 -9.33 -7.90 10.11
CA THR A 211 -9.58 -9.20 9.51
C THR A 211 -11.07 -9.49 9.46
N ARG A 212 -11.50 -10.41 8.61
CA ARG A 212 -12.94 -10.80 8.55
C ARG A 212 -13.43 -11.35 9.88
N GLU A 213 -12.61 -12.20 10.52
CA GLU A 213 -12.91 -12.76 11.84
C GLU A 213 -13.08 -11.64 12.87
N PHE A 214 -12.11 -10.70 12.94
CA PHE A 214 -12.20 -9.55 13.85
C PHE A 214 -13.45 -8.69 13.62
N LEU A 215 -13.82 -8.44 12.36
CA LEU A 215 -15.02 -7.68 12.01
C LEU A 215 -16.30 -8.43 12.42
N GLN A 216 -16.33 -9.75 12.25
CA GLN A 216 -17.44 -10.58 12.65
C GLN A 216 -17.61 -10.61 14.17
N GLU A 217 -16.53 -10.80 14.93
CA GLU A 217 -16.55 -10.78 16.39
C GLU A 217 -17.01 -9.43 16.96
N ASN A 218 -16.64 -8.34 16.28
CA ASN A 218 -16.93 -6.97 16.70
C ASN A 218 -18.08 -6.32 15.91
N ARG A 219 -18.95 -7.12 15.29
CA ARG A 219 -20.06 -6.63 14.46
C ARG A 219 -20.97 -5.61 15.17
N HIS A 220 -21.21 -5.80 16.48
CA HIS A 220 -22.00 -4.88 17.31
C HIS A 220 -21.41 -3.45 17.32
N VAL A 221 -20.11 -3.30 17.23
CA VAL A 221 -19.45 -1.98 17.17
C VAL A 221 -19.83 -1.22 15.90
N ILE A 222 -20.03 -1.93 14.80
CA ILE A 222 -20.37 -1.34 13.50
C ILE A 222 -21.86 -0.98 13.41
N PHE A 223 -22.74 -1.85 13.91
CA PHE A 223 -24.17 -1.77 13.67
C PHE A 223 -24.99 -1.13 14.78
N GLU A 224 -24.52 -1.16 16.03
CA GLU A 224 -25.33 -0.78 17.20
C GLU A 224 -24.90 0.56 17.82
N LYS A 225 -23.72 1.09 17.45
CA LYS A 225 -23.24 2.36 18.01
C LYS A 225 -23.97 3.57 17.42
N PRO A 226 -24.37 4.54 18.26
CA PRO A 226 -24.84 5.83 17.78
C PRO A 226 -23.71 6.55 17.01
N ARG A 227 -24.07 7.28 15.95
CA ARG A 227 -23.12 7.96 15.08
C ARG A 227 -23.25 9.47 15.15
N SER A 228 -22.11 10.12 15.19
CA SER A 228 -21.98 11.57 15.18
C SER A 228 -22.23 12.14 13.78
N ASP A 229 -22.87 13.31 13.73
CA ASP A 229 -22.95 14.13 12.51
C ASP A 229 -21.63 14.84 12.17
N GLN A 230 -20.70 14.92 13.15
CA GLN A 230 -19.35 15.39 12.88
C GLN A 230 -18.61 14.33 12.05
N PRO A 231 -18.02 14.69 10.91
CA PRO A 231 -17.31 13.74 10.08
C PRO A 231 -15.92 13.39 10.66
N LEU A 232 -15.43 12.19 10.36
CA LEU A 232 -14.06 11.78 10.66
C LEU A 232 -13.14 11.98 9.45
N GLY A 233 -11.86 12.28 9.69
CA GLY A 233 -10.86 12.43 8.63
C GLY A 233 -9.44 12.56 9.17
N GLY A 234 -8.97 11.55 9.92
CA GLY A 234 -7.58 11.50 10.39
C GLY A 234 -6.59 11.19 9.27
N HIS A 235 -5.66 12.11 8.96
CA HIS A 235 -4.69 11.95 7.90
C HIS A 235 -3.27 12.25 8.39
N ILE A 236 -2.30 11.38 8.08
CA ILE A 236 -0.90 11.66 8.41
C ILE A 236 -0.42 12.85 7.58
N LYS A 237 0.20 13.81 8.25
CA LYS A 237 0.79 14.98 7.61
C LYS A 237 2.06 14.60 6.85
N TRP A 238 2.16 15.05 5.60
CA TRP A 238 3.34 14.90 4.76
C TRP A 238 3.75 16.26 4.23
N ASP A 239 4.91 16.76 4.61
CA ASP A 239 5.38 18.10 4.22
C ASP A 239 5.56 18.29 2.71
N GLN A 240 5.80 17.19 1.99
CA GLN A 240 5.92 17.21 0.53
C GLN A 240 4.61 17.43 -0.22
N PHE A 241 3.44 17.37 0.46
CA PHE A 241 2.13 17.58 -0.15
C PHE A 241 1.41 18.81 0.41
N PRO A 242 1.91 20.03 0.12
CA PRO A 242 1.37 21.26 0.71
C PRO A 242 -0.09 21.56 0.33
N VAL A 243 -0.55 21.12 -0.85
CA VAL A 243 -1.95 21.28 -1.26
C VAL A 243 -2.86 20.47 -0.37
N ARG A 244 -2.54 19.19 -0.17
CA ARG A 244 -3.27 18.30 0.73
C ARG A 244 -3.29 18.82 2.17
N ASN A 245 -2.16 19.28 2.66
CA ASN A 245 -2.06 19.82 4.01
C ASN A 245 -2.93 21.07 4.19
N ARG A 246 -2.97 21.99 3.20
CA ARG A 246 -3.87 23.15 3.22
C ARG A 246 -5.35 22.76 3.18
N THR A 247 -5.70 21.72 2.43
CA THR A 247 -7.08 21.18 2.43
C THR A 247 -7.46 20.69 3.83
N LEU A 248 -6.58 19.92 4.49
CA LEU A 248 -6.83 19.46 5.85
C LEU A 248 -6.92 20.61 6.86
N GLU A 249 -6.07 21.64 6.74
CA GLU A 249 -6.11 22.84 7.57
C GLU A 249 -7.43 23.62 7.40
N LYS A 250 -7.98 23.71 6.20
CA LYS A 250 -9.29 24.34 5.96
C LYS A 250 -10.41 23.52 6.59
N LEU A 251 -10.47 22.22 6.31
CA LEU A 251 -11.49 21.32 6.83
C LEU A 251 -11.49 21.26 8.36
N SER A 252 -10.31 21.27 8.99
CA SER A 252 -10.19 21.22 10.46
C SER A 252 -10.76 22.44 11.18
N ARG A 253 -10.96 23.56 10.49
CA ARG A 253 -11.62 24.75 11.07
C ARG A 253 -13.13 24.54 11.28
N PHE A 254 -13.73 23.67 10.47
CA PHE A 254 -15.14 23.31 10.54
C PHE A 254 -15.32 22.01 11.33
N TYR A 255 -14.41 21.08 11.16
CA TYR A 255 -14.50 19.72 11.69
C TYR A 255 -13.19 19.31 12.38
N PRO A 256 -13.09 19.40 13.72
CA PRO A 256 -11.86 19.10 14.45
C PRO A 256 -11.32 17.70 14.25
N GLU A 257 -12.16 16.72 13.91
CA GLU A 257 -11.76 15.33 13.63
C GLU A 257 -11.29 15.12 12.19
N VAL A 258 -11.46 16.11 11.28
CA VAL A 258 -10.88 16.10 9.93
C VAL A 258 -9.57 16.87 9.97
N ARG A 259 -8.50 16.18 10.32
CA ARG A 259 -7.23 16.84 10.65
C ARG A 259 -5.99 16.02 10.31
N ALA A 260 -4.85 16.68 10.35
CA ALA A 260 -3.57 16.01 10.37
C ALA A 260 -3.36 15.29 11.71
N VAL A 261 -3.04 14.00 11.66
CA VAL A 261 -2.73 13.17 12.83
C VAL A 261 -1.24 12.79 12.84
N SER A 262 -0.71 12.52 14.03
CA SER A 262 0.65 12.01 14.17
C SER A 262 0.73 10.50 13.88
N ALA A 263 1.96 10.00 13.73
CA ALA A 263 2.20 8.56 13.61
C ALA A 263 1.72 7.73 14.83
N ALA A 264 1.45 8.40 15.96
CA ALA A 264 0.86 7.74 17.14
C ALA A 264 -0.53 7.15 16.86
N TYR A 265 -1.26 7.66 15.86
CA TYR A 265 -2.53 7.09 15.40
C TYR A 265 -2.42 5.59 15.05
N HIS A 266 -1.29 5.13 14.56
CA HIS A 266 -1.07 3.70 14.26
C HIS A 266 -0.86 2.83 15.51
N ARG A 267 -0.73 3.42 16.71
CA ARG A 267 -0.57 2.69 17.98
C ARG A 267 -1.89 2.43 18.68
N GLU A 268 -2.99 3.01 18.21
CA GLU A 268 -4.31 2.71 18.73
C GLU A 268 -4.66 1.23 18.52
N SER A 269 -5.40 0.65 19.45
CA SER A 269 -5.86 -0.73 19.29
C SER A 269 -6.77 -0.87 18.07
N LYS A 270 -6.82 -2.06 17.49
CA LYS A 270 -7.73 -2.34 16.36
C LYS A 270 -9.19 -2.06 16.72
N LEU A 271 -9.58 -2.37 17.97
CA LEU A 271 -10.93 -2.16 18.47
C LEU A 271 -11.27 -0.68 18.67
N ASP A 272 -10.37 0.10 19.27
CA ASP A 272 -10.56 1.53 19.45
C ASP A 272 -10.71 2.24 18.10
N ARG A 273 -9.88 1.85 17.13
CA ARG A 273 -9.95 2.35 15.76
C ARG A 273 -11.25 1.97 15.07
N LEU A 274 -11.70 0.72 15.19
CA LEU A 274 -12.99 0.29 14.66
C LEU A 274 -14.12 1.11 15.31
N ALA A 275 -14.08 1.27 16.63
CA ALA A 275 -15.05 2.04 17.38
C ALA A 275 -15.10 3.52 16.96
N GLN A 276 -13.93 4.15 16.76
CA GLN A 276 -13.83 5.52 16.28
C GLN A 276 -14.44 5.65 14.87
N TRP A 277 -14.03 4.79 13.93
CA TRP A 277 -14.54 4.84 12.57
C TRP A 277 -16.05 4.58 12.50
N SER A 278 -16.55 3.65 13.30
CA SER A 278 -17.98 3.32 13.37
C SER A 278 -18.83 4.37 14.09
N SER A 279 -18.22 5.34 14.78
CA SER A 279 -18.96 6.38 15.50
C SER A 279 -19.27 7.64 14.68
N HIS A 280 -18.97 7.65 13.38
CA HIS A 280 -19.22 8.78 12.48
C HIS A 280 -20.05 8.36 11.27
N LYS A 281 -20.98 9.25 10.83
CA LYS A 281 -21.81 9.02 9.64
C LYS A 281 -21.02 9.21 8.34
N ALA A 282 -20.18 10.24 8.29
CA ALA A 282 -19.42 10.65 7.12
C ALA A 282 -17.92 10.69 7.39
N HIS A 283 -17.13 10.42 6.34
CA HIS A 283 -15.68 10.36 6.43
C HIS A 283 -15.04 11.18 5.29
N TRP A 284 -14.35 12.25 5.62
CA TRP A 284 -13.58 13.02 4.65
C TRP A 284 -12.29 12.27 4.28
N VAL A 285 -12.15 11.98 3.00
CA VAL A 285 -10.99 11.31 2.43
C VAL A 285 -10.20 12.30 1.60
N VAL A 286 -9.06 12.76 2.12
CA VAL A 286 -8.16 13.69 1.41
C VAL A 286 -6.93 12.92 0.95
N PRO A 287 -6.86 12.55 -0.34
CA PRO A 287 -5.80 11.70 -0.88
C PRO A 287 -4.45 12.39 -0.96
N VAL A 288 -3.41 11.60 -1.19
CA VAL A 288 -2.11 12.06 -1.63
C VAL A 288 -2.12 12.06 -3.15
N LEU A 289 -2.04 13.24 -3.76
CA LEU A 289 -2.20 13.40 -5.21
C LEU A 289 -3.57 12.87 -5.69
N THR A 290 -3.58 11.81 -6.50
CA THR A 290 -4.78 11.21 -7.10
C THR A 290 -4.98 9.76 -6.66
N ASP A 291 -4.32 9.34 -5.59
CA ASP A 291 -4.43 7.98 -5.07
C ASP A 291 -5.86 7.62 -4.63
N LEU A 292 -6.16 6.34 -4.65
CA LEU A 292 -7.35 5.78 -4.04
C LEU A 292 -6.98 5.27 -2.63
N PRO A 293 -7.20 6.09 -1.57
CA PRO A 293 -6.70 5.75 -0.26
C PRO A 293 -7.47 4.58 0.38
N ILE A 294 -6.78 3.79 1.20
CA ILE A 294 -7.34 2.76 2.06
C ILE A 294 -8.55 3.29 2.85
N ARG A 295 -8.52 4.54 3.28
CA ARG A 295 -9.57 5.20 4.05
C ARG A 295 -10.94 5.22 3.38
N THR A 296 -10.99 5.17 2.05
CA THR A 296 -12.26 5.03 1.31
C THR A 296 -12.93 3.71 1.68
N PHE A 297 -12.15 2.64 1.72
CA PHE A 297 -12.66 1.30 2.05
C PHE A 297 -12.86 1.13 3.55
N ASP A 298 -12.03 1.76 4.39
CA ASP A 298 -12.21 1.77 5.85
C ASP A 298 -13.52 2.46 6.24
N ALA A 299 -13.91 3.54 5.56
CA ALA A 299 -15.21 4.18 5.76
C ALA A 299 -16.36 3.25 5.36
N LEU A 300 -16.27 2.58 4.23
CA LEU A 300 -17.32 1.65 3.76
C LEU A 300 -17.46 0.45 4.69
N ILE A 301 -16.33 -0.19 5.09
CA ILE A 301 -16.37 -1.39 5.94
C ILE A 301 -16.94 -1.10 7.32
N THR A 302 -16.76 0.10 7.83
CA THR A 302 -17.39 0.56 9.08
C THR A 302 -18.82 1.09 8.87
N GLY A 303 -19.35 1.00 7.65
CA GLY A 303 -20.71 1.40 7.31
C GLY A 303 -20.91 2.92 7.18
N GLY A 304 -19.85 3.72 7.21
CA GLY A 304 -19.90 5.16 6.99
C GLY A 304 -19.95 5.55 5.52
N ILE A 305 -20.17 6.83 5.23
CA ILE A 305 -20.18 7.39 3.87
C ILE A 305 -18.87 8.14 3.60
N PRO A 306 -18.01 7.65 2.70
CA PRO A 306 -16.82 8.40 2.32
C PRO A 306 -17.17 9.61 1.45
N ILE A 307 -16.55 10.77 1.76
CA ILE A 307 -16.58 11.99 0.96
C ILE A 307 -15.22 12.10 0.28
N VAL A 308 -15.17 11.86 -1.03
CA VAL A 308 -13.93 11.71 -1.82
C VAL A 308 -13.81 12.81 -2.88
N PRO A 309 -12.61 13.14 -3.38
CA PRO A 309 -12.47 14.13 -4.45
C PRO A 309 -13.21 13.71 -5.72
N LYS A 310 -13.86 14.65 -6.36
CA LYS A 310 -14.55 14.47 -7.65
C LYS A 310 -13.63 13.94 -8.76
N ALA A 311 -12.33 14.23 -8.67
CA ALA A 311 -11.34 13.69 -9.60
C ALA A 311 -11.30 12.15 -9.59
N LEU A 312 -11.54 11.50 -8.45
CA LEU A 312 -11.57 10.04 -8.33
C LEU A 312 -12.75 9.38 -9.07
N ARG A 313 -13.78 10.15 -9.46
CA ARG A 313 -14.89 9.64 -10.28
C ARG A 313 -14.44 9.06 -11.62
N ARG A 314 -13.23 9.40 -12.08
CA ARG A 314 -12.62 8.83 -13.29
C ARG A 314 -12.19 7.37 -13.10
N ASN A 315 -11.92 6.95 -11.87
CA ASN A 315 -11.58 5.56 -11.57
C ASN A 315 -12.84 4.69 -11.69
N ALA A 316 -12.76 3.59 -12.45
CA ALA A 316 -13.89 2.70 -12.71
C ALA A 316 -14.44 2.08 -11.42
N LEU A 317 -13.56 1.73 -10.47
CA LEU A 317 -13.94 1.19 -9.17
C LEU A 317 -14.75 2.21 -8.36
N ILE A 318 -14.33 3.48 -8.33
CA ILE A 318 -15.06 4.55 -7.62
C ILE A 318 -16.42 4.80 -8.26
N ARG A 319 -16.52 4.72 -9.59
CA ARG A 319 -17.82 4.82 -10.27
C ARG A 319 -18.78 3.69 -9.89
N SER A 320 -18.29 2.48 -9.70
CA SER A 320 -19.15 1.37 -9.26
C SER A 320 -19.64 1.51 -7.83
N LEU A 321 -19.03 2.40 -7.04
CA LEU A 321 -19.39 2.70 -5.65
C LEU A 321 -20.15 4.04 -5.52
N GLU A 322 -20.48 4.71 -6.62
CA GLU A 322 -20.99 6.09 -6.62
C GLU A 322 -22.23 6.29 -5.72
N GLU A 323 -23.10 5.33 -5.61
CA GLU A 323 -24.29 5.40 -4.74
C GLU A 323 -23.97 5.34 -3.24
N HIS A 324 -22.74 4.95 -2.87
CA HIS A 324 -22.29 4.75 -1.50
C HIS A 324 -21.35 5.84 -0.99
N LEU A 325 -21.06 6.86 -1.80
CA LEU A 325 -20.11 7.91 -1.45
C LEU A 325 -20.57 9.28 -1.99
N PHE A 326 -19.91 10.35 -1.51
CA PHE A 326 -20.09 11.71 -2.00
C PHE A 326 -18.80 12.22 -2.63
N PHE A 327 -18.95 13.12 -3.61
CA PHE A 327 -17.83 13.71 -4.32
C PHE A 327 -17.71 15.20 -3.98
N TYR A 328 -16.53 15.61 -3.52
CA TYR A 328 -16.22 17.02 -3.26
C TYR A 328 -15.26 17.61 -4.31
N ASP A 329 -15.31 18.91 -4.47
CA ASP A 329 -14.36 19.72 -5.22
C ASP A 329 -13.75 20.84 -4.37
N ALA A 330 -13.09 21.81 -5.01
CA ALA A 330 -12.42 22.89 -4.29
C ALA A 330 -13.41 23.85 -3.59
N GLU A 331 -14.62 24.02 -4.15
CA GLU A 331 -15.65 24.89 -3.58
C GLU A 331 -16.24 24.26 -2.32
N ASP A 332 -16.44 22.94 -2.33
CA ASP A 332 -16.90 22.19 -1.17
C ASP A 332 -15.90 22.23 0.00
N VAL A 333 -14.59 22.37 -0.28
CA VAL A 333 -13.57 22.54 0.76
C VAL A 333 -13.66 23.92 1.43
N GLU A 334 -14.10 24.95 0.71
CA GLU A 334 -14.32 26.29 1.29
C GLU A 334 -15.59 26.35 2.14
N ASN A 335 -16.60 25.56 1.81
CA ASN A 335 -17.87 25.44 2.56
C ASN A 335 -18.26 23.96 2.72
N PRO A 336 -17.56 23.21 3.58
CA PRO A 336 -17.74 21.74 3.67
C PRO A 336 -19.05 21.32 4.33
N THR A 337 -19.81 22.25 4.91
CA THR A 337 -21.03 21.97 5.65
C THR A 337 -22.11 21.37 4.75
N VAL A 338 -22.28 21.93 3.55
CA VAL A 338 -23.33 21.54 2.59
C VAL A 338 -23.21 20.06 2.22
N ILE A 339 -22.02 19.64 1.81
CA ILE A 339 -21.77 18.26 1.37
C ILE A 339 -21.79 17.29 2.56
N THR A 340 -21.26 17.70 3.71
CA THR A 340 -21.26 16.88 4.93
C THR A 340 -22.68 16.62 5.41
N GLU A 341 -23.53 17.65 5.47
CA GLU A 341 -24.94 17.52 5.83
C GLU A 341 -25.72 16.67 4.82
N ALA A 342 -25.42 16.78 3.53
CA ALA A 342 -26.02 15.92 2.52
C ALA A 342 -25.64 14.46 2.73
N ALA A 343 -24.36 14.16 3.06
CA ALA A 343 -23.91 12.82 3.39
C ALA A 343 -24.59 12.28 4.66
N ASN A 344 -24.72 13.11 5.71
CA ASN A 344 -25.41 12.75 6.95
C ASN A 344 -26.89 12.46 6.72
N ARG A 345 -27.59 13.32 5.97
CA ARG A 345 -29.02 13.07 5.60
C ARG A 345 -29.15 11.75 4.85
N ARG A 346 -28.28 11.51 3.86
CA ARG A 346 -28.30 10.23 3.13
C ARG A 346 -28.03 9.03 4.02
N PHE A 347 -27.14 9.19 5.00
CA PHE A 347 -26.90 8.15 6.00
C PHE A 347 -28.14 7.83 6.80
N ASP A 348 -28.86 8.86 7.29
CA ASP A 348 -30.08 8.72 8.10
C ASP A 348 -31.24 8.15 7.29
N GLU A 349 -31.42 8.59 6.02
CA GLU A 349 -32.41 8.06 5.09
C GLU A 349 -32.26 6.56 4.84
N LEU A 350 -31.04 6.10 4.71
CA LEU A 350 -30.74 4.68 4.45
C LEU A 350 -30.72 3.82 5.71
N GLY A 351 -30.52 4.43 6.87
CA GLY A 351 -30.53 3.75 8.16
C GLY A 351 -29.61 2.53 8.23
N THR A 352 -30.03 1.52 8.96
CA THR A 352 -29.27 0.27 9.16
C THR A 352 -29.02 -0.48 7.85
N ASP A 353 -29.97 -0.46 6.92
CA ASP A 353 -29.79 -1.11 5.61
C ASP A 353 -28.64 -0.48 4.83
N GLY A 354 -28.48 0.84 4.90
CA GLY A 354 -27.38 1.54 4.27
C GLY A 354 -26.01 1.18 4.89
N ILE A 355 -25.97 1.05 6.22
CA ILE A 355 -24.77 0.58 6.94
C ILE A 355 -24.41 -0.83 6.46
N GLN A 356 -25.38 -1.73 6.43
CA GLN A 356 -25.18 -3.11 6.03
C GLN A 356 -24.67 -3.21 4.60
N ARG A 357 -25.30 -2.53 3.64
CA ARG A 357 -24.89 -2.55 2.23
C ARG A 357 -23.44 -2.08 2.05
N ARG A 358 -23.04 -0.97 2.67
CA ARG A 358 -21.66 -0.45 2.59
C ARG A 358 -20.67 -1.42 3.21
N HIS A 359 -20.99 -1.98 4.37
CA HIS A 359 -20.17 -3.00 5.02
C HIS A 359 -19.99 -4.24 4.13
N GLU A 360 -21.08 -4.78 3.59
CA GLU A 360 -21.05 -5.99 2.75
C GLU A 360 -20.25 -5.77 1.45
N ILE A 361 -20.44 -4.63 0.78
CA ILE A 361 -19.67 -4.31 -0.43
C ILE A 361 -18.17 -4.25 -0.11
N ALA A 362 -17.79 -3.59 0.97
CA ALA A 362 -16.41 -3.50 1.37
C ALA A 362 -15.84 -4.87 1.77
N LEU A 363 -16.59 -5.67 2.52
CA LEU A 363 -16.19 -7.00 2.95
C LEU A 363 -16.07 -7.99 1.78
N THR A 364 -17.01 -7.94 0.84
CA THR A 364 -17.09 -8.92 -0.27
C THR A 364 -16.14 -8.59 -1.41
N HIS A 365 -15.87 -7.29 -1.66
CA HIS A 365 -15.14 -6.89 -2.86
C HIS A 365 -13.87 -6.06 -2.58
N HIS A 366 -13.71 -5.51 -1.38
CA HIS A 366 -12.63 -4.56 -1.10
C HIS A 366 -11.84 -4.90 0.16
N HIS A 367 -11.95 -6.12 0.65
CA HIS A 367 -11.13 -6.63 1.74
C HIS A 367 -9.77 -7.15 1.22
N LEU A 368 -8.76 -7.21 2.08
CA LEU A 368 -7.41 -7.69 1.75
C LEU A 368 -7.44 -9.05 1.06
N GLU A 369 -8.23 -9.98 1.56
CA GLU A 369 -8.33 -11.33 0.99
C GLU A 369 -8.73 -11.32 -0.50
N ASN A 370 -9.71 -10.48 -0.89
CA ASN A 370 -10.13 -10.38 -2.29
C ASN A 370 -9.01 -9.82 -3.19
N ARG A 371 -8.15 -8.95 -2.64
CA ARG A 371 -6.98 -8.47 -3.38
C ARG A 371 -5.92 -9.53 -3.52
N LEU A 372 -5.69 -10.32 -2.46
CA LEU A 372 -4.76 -11.45 -2.52
C LEU A 372 -5.23 -12.51 -3.51
N GLU A 373 -6.53 -12.83 -3.56
CA GLU A 373 -7.11 -13.70 -4.61
C GLU A 373 -6.81 -13.17 -6.00
N SER A 374 -7.02 -11.86 -6.23
CA SER A 374 -6.70 -11.22 -7.51
C SER A 374 -5.20 -11.27 -7.84
N ILE A 375 -4.34 -11.11 -6.83
CA ILE A 375 -2.88 -11.18 -6.98
C ILE A 375 -2.45 -12.61 -7.31
N PHE A 376 -2.99 -13.61 -6.62
CA PHE A 376 -2.69 -15.01 -6.90
C PHE A 376 -3.20 -15.43 -8.29
N SER A 377 -4.39 -14.96 -8.69
CA SER A 377 -4.90 -15.19 -10.07
C SER A 377 -3.96 -14.59 -11.10
N ALA A 378 -3.49 -13.35 -10.90
CA ALA A 378 -2.54 -12.72 -11.82
C ALA A 378 -1.19 -13.46 -11.87
N LEU A 379 -0.70 -13.98 -10.74
CA LEU A 379 0.51 -14.79 -10.67
C LEU A 379 0.34 -16.11 -11.41
N TYR A 380 -0.75 -16.80 -11.18
CA TYR A 380 -1.02 -18.10 -11.80
C TYR A 380 -1.20 -17.98 -13.31
N GLU A 381 -1.89 -16.93 -13.76
CA GLU A 381 -2.04 -16.61 -15.17
C GLU A 381 -0.69 -16.29 -15.83
N GLU A 382 0.10 -15.37 -15.27
CA GLU A 382 1.38 -14.92 -15.84
C GLU A 382 2.40 -16.05 -15.94
N PHE A 383 2.42 -16.97 -14.98
CA PHE A 383 3.41 -18.05 -14.90
C PHE A 383 2.84 -19.44 -15.23
N HIS A 384 1.62 -19.53 -15.79
CA HIS A 384 0.98 -20.76 -16.24
C HIS A 384 0.91 -21.86 -15.16
N ILE A 385 0.67 -21.46 -13.90
CA ILE A 385 0.50 -22.38 -12.80
C ILE A 385 -0.96 -22.87 -12.81
N GLY A 386 -1.15 -24.14 -13.13
CA GLY A 386 -2.46 -24.79 -13.26
C GLY A 386 -2.91 -25.48 -12.01
#